data_813a8499e0214bdc23317b1bc1e37cf4
#
_entry.id   813a8499e0214bdc23317b1bc1e37cf4
#
_cell.length_a   1.000
_cell.length_b   1.000
_cell.length_c   1.000
_cell.angle_alpha   90.00
_cell.angle_beta   90.00
_cell.angle_gamma   90.00
#
_symmetry.space_group_name_H-M   'P 1'
#
loop_
_entity.id
_entity.type
_entity.pdbx_description
1 polymer ?
#
loop_
_entity_poly.entity_id
_entity_poly.type
_entity_poly.pdbx_seq_one_letter_code
_entity_poly.pdbx_strand_id
1 'polypeptide(L)'
;MDDDGNTQSELTTNARLTEKDITGLKYFEQIAPLLKRLHDDASDRDTACNRILHYDQYCMLMLLYFFNPIVTSLRGLQQASELRNVQAKLGCARASLGSLSEATTVFDAERLKEIIGELGQQLQPLAQDKRLQNIDHTITLVDGTLIAALPRIMEASFRKAETGSGMVKWRLHTHFELLRGVPTRIDVT
;
A
#
# COMPACT_ATOMS: atom_id res chain seq x y z
N MET A 1 35.10 37.22 -2.08
CA MET A 1 33.85 37.81 -1.63
C MET A 1 32.75 37.12 -2.40
N ASP A 2 31.93 36.32 -1.87
CA ASP A 2 31.93 35.38 -0.73
C ASP A 2 30.95 34.29 -1.18
N ASP A 3 31.41 33.09 -1.02
CA ASP A 3 30.69 31.86 -1.31
C ASP A 3 29.88 31.52 -0.04
N ASP A 4 28.57 31.77 -0.07
CA ASP A 4 27.66 31.34 1.00
C ASP A 4 26.28 31.02 0.42
N GLY A 5 26.00 29.73 0.22
CA GLY A 5 24.64 29.35 -0.13
C GLY A 5 24.39 27.95 -0.60
N ASN A 6 25.03 26.94 -0.02
CA ASN A 6 24.56 25.59 -0.28
C ASN A 6 24.81 24.64 0.91
N THR A 7 24.08 24.86 1.99
CA THR A 7 24.16 23.97 3.17
C THR A 7 22.80 23.76 3.84
N GLN A 8 21.74 23.50 3.08
CA GLN A 8 20.43 23.21 3.69
C GLN A 8 19.69 21.96 3.16
N SER A 9 20.30 21.10 2.35
CA SER A 9 19.59 19.91 1.80
C SER A 9 20.03 18.55 2.32
N GLU A 10 20.94 18.45 3.29
CA GLU A 10 21.49 17.16 3.74
C GLU A 10 21.11 16.71 5.16
N LEU A 11 20.15 17.32 5.84
CA LEU A 11 19.86 17.05 7.26
C LEU A 11 18.60 16.20 7.54
N THR A 12 18.03 15.46 6.60
CA THR A 12 16.81 14.67 6.88
C THR A 12 16.93 13.15 6.75
N THR A 13 18.11 12.57 6.72
CA THR A 13 18.23 11.18 6.27
C THR A 13 18.51 10.12 7.36
N ASN A 14 18.53 10.44 8.66
CA ASN A 14 18.90 9.42 9.69
C ASN A 14 18.14 9.46 11.01
N ALA A 15 17.03 10.13 11.14
CA ALA A 15 16.22 10.03 12.34
C ALA A 15 15.53 8.65 12.40
N ARG A 16 15.82 7.87 13.46
CA ARG A 16 15.17 6.59 13.71
C ARG A 16 13.70 6.84 14.05
N LEU A 17 12.78 6.12 13.37
CA LEU A 17 11.35 6.20 13.63
C LEU A 17 11.03 5.82 15.08
N THR A 18 10.11 6.55 15.68
CA THR A 18 9.60 6.31 17.03
C THR A 18 8.10 6.01 17.00
N GLU A 19 7.55 5.50 18.08
CA GLU A 19 6.12 5.18 18.17
C GLU A 19 5.20 6.39 17.99
N LYS A 20 5.70 7.60 18.29
CA LYS A 20 4.94 8.86 18.15
C LYS A 20 4.81 9.30 16.69
N ASP A 21 5.72 8.83 15.85
CA ASP A 21 5.76 9.20 14.43
C ASP A 21 4.71 8.42 13.62
N ILE A 22 4.30 7.24 14.11
CA ILE A 22 3.36 6.37 13.42
C ILE A 22 1.94 6.64 13.91
N THR A 23 1.07 7.08 13.01
CA THR A 23 -0.33 7.42 13.30
C THR A 23 -1.29 6.55 12.49
N GLY A 24 -2.59 6.62 12.81
CA GLY A 24 -3.63 5.93 12.04
C GLY A 24 -3.76 4.43 12.27
N LEU A 25 -2.99 3.81 13.16
CA LEU A 25 -2.99 2.36 13.39
C LEU A 25 -4.36 1.77 13.75
N LYS A 26 -5.28 2.56 14.30
CA LYS A 26 -6.63 2.11 14.68
C LYS A 26 -7.46 1.60 13.49
N TYR A 27 -7.19 2.09 12.28
CA TYR A 27 -7.95 1.69 11.09
C TYR A 27 -7.55 0.30 10.59
N PHE A 28 -6.35 -0.15 10.93
CA PHE A 28 -5.86 -1.48 10.54
C PHE A 28 -6.61 -2.61 11.24
N GLU A 29 -7.16 -2.36 12.43
CA GLU A 29 -7.96 -3.35 13.17
C GLU A 29 -9.22 -3.80 12.41
N GLN A 30 -9.75 -2.95 11.53
CA GLN A 30 -10.92 -3.28 10.72
C GLN A 30 -10.58 -4.16 9.51
N ILE A 31 -9.38 -4.01 8.95
CA ILE A 31 -8.92 -4.75 7.77
C ILE A 31 -8.25 -6.07 8.16
N ALA A 32 -7.60 -6.13 9.33
CA ALA A 32 -6.86 -7.31 9.79
C ALA A 32 -7.66 -8.62 9.72
N PRO A 33 -8.94 -8.69 10.12
CA PRO A 33 -9.72 -9.94 10.03
C PRO A 33 -9.90 -10.44 8.59
N LEU A 34 -10.03 -9.53 7.62
CA LEU A 34 -10.19 -9.88 6.20
C LEU A 34 -8.89 -10.41 5.60
N LEU A 35 -7.76 -9.80 5.98
CA LEU A 35 -6.45 -10.22 5.50
C LEU A 35 -5.97 -11.52 6.16
N LYS A 36 -6.44 -11.82 7.38
CA LYS A 36 -5.96 -12.99 8.15
C LYS A 36 -6.15 -14.33 7.41
N ARG A 37 -7.10 -14.45 6.52
CA ARG A 37 -7.30 -15.64 5.69
C ARG A 37 -6.13 -15.90 4.71
N LEU A 38 -5.30 -14.88 4.46
CA LEU A 38 -4.09 -15.00 3.64
C LEU A 38 -2.88 -15.47 4.45
N HIS A 39 -3.00 -15.61 5.78
CA HIS A 39 -1.86 -15.89 6.66
C HIS A 39 -1.13 -17.17 6.27
N ASP A 40 -1.90 -18.25 6.08
CA ASP A 40 -1.40 -19.57 5.75
C ASP A 40 -1.47 -19.85 4.24
N ASP A 41 -1.75 -18.83 3.42
CA ASP A 41 -1.78 -18.96 1.97
C ASP A 41 -0.35 -19.14 1.47
N ALA A 42 0.06 -20.41 1.43
CA ALA A 42 1.36 -20.79 0.89
C ALA A 42 1.34 -20.50 -0.62
N SER A 43 2.10 -19.52 -1.03
CA SER A 43 2.35 -19.30 -2.44
C SER A 43 3.16 -20.49 -2.99
N ASP A 44 2.77 -21.02 -4.14
CA ASP A 44 3.54 -22.03 -4.90
C ASP A 44 4.98 -21.56 -5.18
N ARG A 45 5.23 -20.27 -5.03
CA ARG A 45 6.54 -19.62 -5.20
C ARG A 45 7.41 -19.67 -3.94
N ASP A 46 6.84 -20.00 -2.77
CA ASP A 46 7.60 -20.20 -1.52
C ASP A 46 8.02 -21.65 -1.34
N THR A 47 8.98 -22.09 -2.15
CA THR A 47 9.47 -23.46 -2.14
C THR A 47 10.18 -23.87 -0.85
N ALA A 48 10.69 -22.91 -0.07
CA ALA A 48 11.44 -23.17 1.15
C ALA A 48 10.57 -23.30 2.40
N CYS A 49 9.34 -22.81 2.38
CA CYS A 49 8.36 -22.84 3.50
C CYS A 49 8.93 -22.40 4.86
N ASN A 50 9.90 -21.48 4.86
CA ASN A 50 10.62 -21.02 6.06
C ASN A 50 10.43 -19.53 6.35
N ARG A 51 9.40 -18.91 5.77
CA ARG A 51 9.15 -17.48 5.92
C ARG A 51 8.63 -17.12 7.29
N ILE A 52 9.19 -16.06 7.83
CA ILE A 52 8.72 -15.43 9.08
C ILE A 52 7.65 -14.36 8.76
N LEU A 53 7.74 -13.74 7.58
CA LEU A 53 6.78 -12.73 7.12
C LEU A 53 5.67 -13.41 6.32
N HIS A 54 4.47 -13.48 6.91
CA HIS A 54 3.27 -14.00 6.27
C HIS A 54 2.60 -12.99 5.35
N TYR A 55 1.74 -13.46 4.45
CA TYR A 55 1.14 -12.61 3.42
C TYR A 55 0.25 -11.49 4.01
N ASP A 56 -0.61 -11.83 4.97
CA ASP A 56 -1.43 -10.85 5.69
C ASP A 56 -0.59 -9.76 6.36
N GLN A 57 0.52 -10.15 6.99
CA GLN A 57 1.46 -9.23 7.64
C GLN A 57 2.16 -8.32 6.63
N TYR A 58 2.55 -8.86 5.48
CA TYR A 58 3.10 -8.07 4.39
C TYR A 58 2.09 -7.03 3.89
N CYS A 59 0.83 -7.43 3.65
CA CYS A 59 -0.22 -6.51 3.25
C CYS A 59 -0.44 -5.40 4.28
N MET A 60 -0.45 -5.72 5.57
CA MET A 60 -0.59 -4.74 6.64
C MET A 60 0.58 -3.74 6.66
N LEU A 61 1.81 -4.19 6.47
CA LEU A 61 2.99 -3.34 6.38
C LEU A 61 2.95 -2.45 5.13
N MET A 62 2.50 -2.97 3.98
CA MET A 62 2.33 -2.18 2.76
C MET A 62 1.25 -1.11 2.92
N LEU A 63 0.12 -1.42 3.56
CA LEU A 63 -0.90 -0.43 3.90
C LEU A 63 -0.34 0.64 4.83
N LEU A 64 0.48 0.26 5.84
CA LEU A 64 1.17 1.22 6.70
C LEU A 64 2.04 2.16 5.86
N TYR A 65 2.79 1.63 4.90
CA TYR A 65 3.60 2.44 3.99
C TYR A 65 2.77 3.42 3.18
N PHE A 66 1.65 2.99 2.60
CA PHE A 66 0.81 3.85 1.75
C PHE A 66 0.06 4.93 2.55
N PHE A 67 -0.36 4.63 3.76
CA PHE A 67 -1.17 5.54 4.57
C PHE A 67 -0.37 6.34 5.61
N ASN A 68 0.95 6.11 5.70
CA ASN A 68 1.79 6.85 6.64
C ASN A 68 2.87 7.64 5.90
N PRO A 69 2.73 8.98 5.78
CA PRO A 69 3.61 9.82 4.96
C PRO A 69 5.06 9.86 5.47
N ILE A 70 5.31 9.43 6.70
CA ILE A 70 6.66 9.42 7.29
C ILE A 70 7.44 8.18 6.82
N VAL A 71 6.74 7.09 6.51
CA VAL A 71 7.35 5.85 6.04
C VAL A 71 7.55 5.92 4.52
N THR A 72 8.68 6.44 4.07
CA THR A 72 8.95 6.73 2.64
C THR A 72 9.86 5.73 1.95
N SER A 73 10.30 4.68 2.64
CA SER A 73 11.24 3.68 2.10
C SER A 73 11.07 2.31 2.74
N LEU A 74 11.59 1.27 2.09
CA LEU A 74 11.63 -0.07 2.68
C LEU A 74 12.42 -0.11 4.01
N ARG A 75 13.46 0.72 4.14
CA ARG A 75 14.21 0.83 5.40
C ARG A 75 13.37 1.50 6.48
N GLY A 76 12.59 2.52 6.13
CA GLY A 76 11.61 3.13 7.04
C GLY A 76 10.54 2.11 7.45
N LEU A 77 10.06 1.29 6.51
CA LEU A 77 9.09 0.23 6.80
C LEU A 77 9.67 -0.86 7.71
N GLN A 78 10.93 -1.26 7.49
CA GLN A 78 11.65 -2.15 8.41
C GLN A 78 11.70 -1.54 9.82
N GLN A 79 12.13 -0.27 9.96
CA GLN A 79 12.18 0.41 11.25
C GLN A 79 10.81 0.50 11.92
N ALA A 80 9.75 0.80 11.13
CA ALA A 80 8.39 0.82 11.64
C ALA A 80 7.98 -0.57 12.18
N SER A 81 8.36 -1.66 11.51
CA SER A 81 8.08 -3.03 11.97
C SER A 81 8.82 -3.42 13.26
N GLU A 82 9.81 -2.64 13.71
CA GLU A 82 10.51 -2.83 15.00
C GLU A 82 9.76 -2.20 16.18
N LEU A 83 8.79 -1.32 15.91
CA LEU A 83 8.04 -0.62 16.95
C LEU A 83 6.98 -1.55 17.56
N ARG A 84 6.88 -1.53 18.91
CA ARG A 84 5.99 -2.43 19.64
C ARG A 84 4.51 -2.18 19.33
N ASN A 85 4.10 -0.92 19.19
CA ASN A 85 2.73 -0.57 18.85
C ASN A 85 2.36 -1.03 17.43
N VAL A 86 3.28 -0.96 16.47
CA VAL A 86 3.10 -1.46 15.11
C VAL A 86 2.96 -2.98 15.15
N GLN A 87 3.86 -3.69 15.83
CA GLN A 87 3.78 -5.14 15.95
C GLN A 87 2.46 -5.60 16.57
N ALA A 88 2.03 -4.95 17.65
CA ALA A 88 0.80 -5.28 18.35
C ALA A 88 -0.45 -5.02 17.49
N LYS A 89 -0.48 -3.90 16.74
CA LYS A 89 -1.66 -3.49 15.96
C LYS A 89 -1.75 -4.18 14.60
N LEU A 90 -0.62 -4.46 13.98
CA LEU A 90 -0.57 -5.13 12.68
C LEU A 90 -0.45 -6.66 12.79
N GLY A 91 -0.21 -7.19 13.99
CA GLY A 91 -0.02 -8.63 14.21
C GLY A 91 1.23 -9.18 13.50
N CYS A 92 2.25 -8.35 13.30
CA CYS A 92 3.47 -8.73 12.59
C CYS A 92 4.68 -8.75 13.51
N ALA A 93 5.63 -9.64 13.23
CA ALA A 93 6.97 -9.56 13.80
C ALA A 93 7.83 -8.54 13.04
N ARG A 94 9.04 -8.30 13.55
CA ARG A 94 10.03 -7.50 12.82
C ARG A 94 10.29 -8.09 11.44
N ALA A 95 10.12 -7.28 10.41
CA ALA A 95 10.41 -7.65 9.03
C ALA A 95 11.84 -7.26 8.64
N SER A 96 12.56 -8.13 7.93
CA SER A 96 13.85 -7.82 7.34
C SER A 96 13.68 -7.12 5.99
N LEU A 97 14.71 -6.36 5.55
CA LEU A 97 14.71 -5.76 4.21
C LEU A 97 14.63 -6.83 3.11
N GLY A 98 15.34 -7.96 3.31
CA GLY A 98 15.27 -9.09 2.38
C GLY A 98 13.86 -9.64 2.26
N SER A 99 13.21 -9.96 3.40
CA SER A 99 11.84 -10.47 3.41
C SER A 99 10.84 -9.50 2.76
N LEU A 100 10.96 -8.19 3.02
CA LEU A 100 10.11 -7.18 2.40
C LEU A 100 10.35 -7.07 0.88
N SER A 101 11.59 -7.17 0.43
CA SER A 101 11.92 -7.12 -1.00
C SER A 101 11.47 -8.37 -1.75
N GLU A 102 11.65 -9.55 -1.16
CA GLU A 102 11.26 -10.83 -1.76
C GLU A 102 9.75 -11.04 -1.76
N ALA A 103 9.03 -10.48 -0.78
CA ALA A 103 7.59 -10.62 -0.65
C ALA A 103 6.82 -10.25 -1.92
N THR A 104 7.30 -9.24 -2.67
CA THR A 104 6.70 -8.82 -3.95
C THR A 104 6.71 -9.89 -5.03
N THR A 105 7.67 -10.81 -4.98
CA THR A 105 7.80 -11.89 -5.97
C THR A 105 7.11 -13.17 -5.53
N VAL A 106 6.86 -13.31 -4.23
CA VAL A 106 6.30 -14.52 -3.63
C VAL A 106 4.79 -14.42 -3.50
N PHE A 107 4.28 -13.32 -2.94
CA PHE A 107 2.85 -13.19 -2.69
C PHE A 107 2.09 -12.80 -3.97
N ASP A 108 1.01 -13.52 -4.24
CA ASP A 108 0.20 -13.32 -5.43
C ASP A 108 -0.87 -12.26 -5.19
N ALA A 109 -0.75 -11.11 -5.87
CA ALA A 109 -1.69 -9.99 -5.75
C ALA A 109 -3.13 -10.36 -6.16
N GLU A 110 -3.34 -11.41 -6.98
CA GLU A 110 -4.66 -11.87 -7.39
C GLU A 110 -5.54 -12.28 -6.18
N ARG A 111 -4.91 -12.79 -5.12
CA ARG A 111 -5.59 -13.18 -3.87
C ARG A 111 -6.27 -11.99 -3.16
N LEU A 112 -5.84 -10.77 -3.43
CA LEU A 112 -6.45 -9.57 -2.86
C LEU A 112 -7.76 -9.16 -3.55
N LYS A 113 -8.02 -9.63 -4.77
CA LYS A 113 -9.22 -9.24 -5.54
C LYS A 113 -10.53 -9.59 -4.82
N GLU A 114 -10.60 -10.77 -4.23
CA GLU A 114 -11.77 -11.20 -3.47
C GLU A 114 -12.02 -10.29 -2.26
N ILE A 115 -10.95 -9.97 -1.52
CA ILE A 115 -11.01 -9.08 -0.35
C ILE A 115 -11.47 -7.67 -0.76
N ILE A 116 -10.95 -7.16 -1.87
CA ILE A 116 -11.36 -5.86 -2.42
C ILE A 116 -12.85 -5.89 -2.80
N GLY A 117 -13.30 -6.97 -3.44
CA GLY A 117 -14.70 -7.17 -3.79
C GLY A 117 -15.62 -7.19 -2.57
N GLU A 118 -15.24 -7.91 -1.51
CA GLU A 118 -16.00 -7.96 -0.25
C GLU A 118 -16.05 -6.61 0.45
N LEU A 119 -14.93 -5.90 0.51
CA LEU A 119 -14.89 -4.54 1.06
C LEU A 119 -15.83 -3.61 0.29
N GLY A 120 -15.82 -3.69 -1.05
CA GLY A 120 -16.73 -2.91 -1.89
C GLY A 120 -18.21 -3.22 -1.64
N GLN A 121 -18.56 -4.49 -1.34
CA GLN A 121 -19.92 -4.89 -1.01
C GLN A 121 -20.36 -4.42 0.38
N GLN A 122 -19.45 -4.33 1.33
CA GLN A 122 -19.73 -3.87 2.70
C GLN A 122 -19.90 -2.36 2.80
N LEU A 123 -19.42 -1.60 1.81
CA LEU A 123 -19.59 -0.16 1.78
C LEU A 123 -21.06 0.18 1.56
N GLN A 124 -21.62 0.91 2.52
CA GLN A 124 -22.96 1.48 2.35
C GLN A 124 -22.89 2.66 1.37
N PRO A 125 -23.88 2.79 0.48
CA PRO A 125 -23.92 3.93 -0.42
C PRO A 125 -23.87 5.24 0.36
N LEU A 126 -23.01 6.16 -0.06
CA LEU A 126 -23.08 7.52 0.45
C LEU A 126 -24.47 8.10 0.18
N ALA A 127 -24.97 8.95 1.07
CA ALA A 127 -26.29 9.56 0.90
C ALA A 127 -26.40 10.17 -0.50
N GLN A 128 -27.27 9.62 -1.34
CA GLN A 128 -27.44 10.05 -2.71
C GLN A 128 -28.00 11.46 -2.76
N ASP A 129 -27.42 12.31 -3.60
CA ASP A 129 -28.02 13.59 -3.96
C ASP A 129 -29.40 13.31 -4.57
N LYS A 130 -30.45 13.95 -4.05
CA LYS A 130 -31.83 13.78 -4.55
C LYS A 130 -31.96 13.99 -6.05
N ARG A 131 -31.05 14.79 -6.64
CA ARG A 131 -31.00 15.05 -8.09
C ARG A 131 -30.58 13.83 -8.91
N LEU A 132 -29.91 12.87 -8.29
CA LEU A 132 -29.43 11.65 -8.95
C LEU A 132 -30.41 10.47 -8.80
N GLN A 133 -31.45 10.58 -7.98
CA GLN A 133 -32.38 9.49 -7.69
C GLN A 133 -33.22 9.04 -8.90
N ASN A 134 -33.36 9.90 -9.90
CA ASN A 134 -34.15 9.59 -11.12
C ASN A 134 -33.31 9.04 -12.27
N ILE A 135 -32.03 8.69 -12.01
CA ILE A 135 -31.14 8.15 -13.03
C ILE A 135 -31.16 6.62 -12.93
N ASP A 136 -31.75 5.96 -13.94
CA ASP A 136 -31.85 4.49 -14.01
C ASP A 136 -30.56 3.83 -14.56
N HIS A 137 -29.50 4.59 -14.80
CA HIS A 137 -28.25 4.09 -15.36
C HIS A 137 -27.12 4.17 -14.37
N THR A 138 -26.24 3.16 -14.38
CA THR A 138 -24.99 3.22 -13.63
C THR A 138 -24.07 4.28 -14.22
N ILE A 139 -23.67 5.26 -13.40
CA ILE A 139 -22.69 6.27 -13.79
C ILE A 139 -21.35 5.88 -13.16
N THR A 140 -20.36 5.62 -14.01
CA THR A 140 -19.01 5.33 -13.57
C THR A 140 -18.09 6.50 -13.91
N LEU A 141 -17.45 7.06 -12.88
CA LEU A 141 -16.37 8.03 -13.05
C LEU A 141 -15.05 7.26 -13.12
N VAL A 142 -14.19 7.65 -14.06
CA VAL A 142 -12.85 7.08 -14.17
C VAL A 142 -11.82 8.17 -13.92
N ASP A 143 -11.00 8.01 -12.89
CA ASP A 143 -9.91 8.93 -12.57
C ASP A 143 -8.56 8.25 -12.74
N GLY A 144 -7.57 9.02 -13.21
CA GLY A 144 -6.20 8.57 -13.42
C GLY A 144 -5.25 9.21 -12.41
N THR A 145 -4.91 8.49 -11.34
CA THR A 145 -3.96 8.95 -10.33
C THR A 145 -2.56 8.40 -10.60
N LEU A 146 -1.53 9.26 -10.55
CA LEU A 146 -0.13 8.85 -10.65
C LEU A 146 0.42 8.55 -9.25
N ILE A 147 0.89 7.33 -9.04
CA ILE A 147 1.58 6.94 -7.81
C ILE A 147 3.08 6.77 -8.10
N ALA A 148 3.90 7.50 -7.34
CA ALA A 148 5.33 7.26 -7.33
C ALA A 148 5.61 5.93 -6.63
N ALA A 149 6.24 5.01 -7.33
CA ALA A 149 6.52 3.72 -6.77
C ALA A 149 7.91 3.67 -6.12
N LEU A 150 8.05 2.83 -5.13
CA LEU A 150 9.35 2.54 -4.52
C LEU A 150 10.27 1.89 -5.57
N PRO A 151 11.43 2.48 -5.89
CA PRO A 151 12.26 2.02 -7.02
C PRO A 151 12.61 0.53 -6.97
N ARG A 152 12.85 -0.03 -5.78
CA ARG A 152 13.25 -1.44 -5.63
C ARG A 152 12.09 -2.44 -5.65
N ILE A 153 10.89 -2.03 -5.26
CA ILE A 153 9.71 -2.88 -5.40
C ILE A 153 9.33 -3.02 -6.87
N MET A 154 9.69 -2.05 -7.67
CA MET A 154 9.34 -1.98 -9.08
C MET A 154 10.31 -2.64 -10.04
N GLU A 155 11.56 -2.80 -9.67
CA GLU A 155 12.53 -3.55 -10.51
C GLU A 155 12.05 -4.98 -10.78
N ALA A 156 11.22 -5.54 -9.89
CA ALA A 156 10.59 -6.85 -10.08
C ALA A 156 9.39 -6.83 -11.04
N SER A 157 8.84 -5.67 -11.38
CA SER A 157 7.53 -5.57 -12.05
C SER A 157 7.53 -4.83 -13.38
N PHE A 158 8.55 -4.07 -13.79
CA PHE A 158 8.37 -3.14 -14.88
C PHE A 158 9.49 -2.91 -15.90
N ARG A 159 9.02 -2.66 -17.15
CA ARG A 159 9.79 -2.12 -18.27
C ARG A 159 10.41 -0.76 -17.90
N LYS A 160 11.69 -0.58 -18.20
CA LYS A 160 12.36 0.71 -18.18
C LYS A 160 11.55 1.73 -18.97
N ALA A 161 11.18 2.84 -18.34
CA ALA A 161 10.62 3.98 -19.05
C ALA A 161 11.69 4.53 -20.00
N GLU A 162 11.38 4.64 -21.27
CA GLU A 162 12.29 5.10 -22.33
C GLU A 162 12.69 6.57 -22.24
N THR A 163 12.17 7.32 -21.27
CA THR A 163 12.46 8.73 -21.06
C THR A 163 13.20 8.96 -19.75
N GLY A 164 14.45 9.19 -19.87
CA GLY A 164 15.59 9.64 -19.08
C GLY A 164 15.47 10.18 -17.65
N SER A 165 14.37 10.12 -16.94
CA SER A 165 14.27 10.63 -15.56
C SER A 165 14.27 9.58 -14.45
N GLY A 166 14.49 8.32 -14.76
CA GLY A 166 14.71 7.26 -13.76
C GLY A 166 13.58 6.99 -12.76
N MET A 167 12.51 7.77 -12.77
CA MET A 167 11.39 7.64 -11.84
C MET A 167 10.25 6.90 -12.52
N VAL A 168 10.02 5.66 -12.09
CA VAL A 168 8.89 4.87 -12.57
C VAL A 168 7.65 5.28 -11.80
N LYS A 169 6.57 5.52 -12.51
CA LYS A 169 5.26 5.89 -11.94
C LYS A 169 4.22 4.90 -12.44
N TRP A 170 3.35 4.48 -11.57
CA TRP A 170 2.14 3.76 -11.95
C TRP A 170 1.00 4.75 -12.15
N ARG A 171 0.21 4.51 -13.16
CA ARG A 171 -1.05 5.19 -13.31
C ARG A 171 -2.16 4.24 -12.84
N LEU A 172 -2.88 4.65 -11.80
CA LEU A 172 -4.07 3.97 -11.34
C LEU A 172 -5.29 4.58 -12.01
N HIS A 173 -6.08 3.76 -12.67
CA HIS A 173 -7.40 4.15 -13.17
C HIS A 173 -8.44 3.60 -12.22
N THR A 174 -8.98 4.45 -11.38
CA THR A 174 -10.03 4.10 -10.43
C THR A 174 -11.37 4.31 -11.07
N HIS A 175 -12.18 3.25 -11.17
CA HIS A 175 -13.55 3.29 -11.58
C HIS A 175 -14.44 3.46 -10.35
N PHE A 176 -15.16 4.55 -10.28
CA PHE A 176 -15.97 4.92 -9.14
C PHE A 176 -17.43 4.97 -9.54
N GLU A 177 -18.28 4.14 -8.93
CA GLU A 177 -19.72 4.15 -9.16
C GLU A 177 -20.36 5.31 -8.39
N LEU A 178 -20.80 6.33 -9.13
CA LEU A 178 -21.26 7.59 -8.54
C LEU A 178 -22.48 7.40 -7.64
N LEU A 179 -23.45 6.58 -8.06
CA LEU A 179 -24.69 6.40 -7.32
C LEU A 179 -24.51 5.62 -6.03
N ARG A 180 -23.56 4.73 -5.98
CA ARG A 180 -23.21 3.97 -4.77
C ARG A 180 -22.13 4.65 -3.93
N GLY A 181 -21.37 5.56 -4.53
CA GLY A 181 -20.27 6.23 -3.85
C GLY A 181 -19.10 5.30 -3.51
N VAL A 182 -18.86 4.28 -4.34
CA VAL A 182 -17.86 3.25 -4.07
C VAL A 182 -16.95 3.02 -5.27
N PRO A 183 -15.66 2.73 -5.06
CA PRO A 183 -14.79 2.24 -6.12
C PRO A 183 -15.21 0.80 -6.48
N THR A 184 -15.34 0.52 -7.78
CA THR A 184 -15.76 -0.78 -8.30
C THR A 184 -14.64 -1.53 -9.02
N ARG A 185 -13.65 -0.79 -9.53
CA ARG A 185 -12.52 -1.36 -10.26
C ARG A 185 -11.32 -0.45 -10.20
N ILE A 186 -10.13 -1.03 -10.17
CA ILE A 186 -8.86 -0.32 -10.30
C ILE A 186 -8.03 -1.03 -11.35
N ASP A 187 -7.63 -0.30 -12.38
CA ASP A 187 -6.68 -0.76 -13.39
C ASP A 187 -5.34 -0.05 -13.18
N VAL A 188 -4.24 -0.75 -13.41
CA VAL A 188 -2.88 -0.24 -13.25
C VAL A 188 -2.16 -0.29 -14.59
N THR A 189 -1.58 0.83 -15.02
CA THR A 189 -0.80 0.93 -16.26
C THR A 189 0.52 1.66 -16.05
#